data_7c1266e7416773bd8b9ef109f74d2d69
#
_entry.id   7c1266e7416773bd8b9ef109f74d2d69
#
_cell.length_a   1.000
_cell.length_b   1.000
_cell.length_c   1.000
_cell.angle_alpha   90.00
_cell.angle_beta   90.00
_cell.angle_gamma   90.00
#
_symmetry.space_group_name_H-M   'P 1'
#
loop_
_entity.id
_entity.type
_entity.pdbx_description
1 polymer ?
#
loop_
_entity_poly.entity_id
_entity_poly.type
_entity_poly.pdbx_seq_one_letter_code
_entity_poly.pdbx_strand_id
1 'polypeptide(L)'
;MSTEPYQSATTGKSADAGRACAVLRVLLPAIVLGTVAWQLVVWINDIPLYVLPGPIVVIRTLVTDWTILWGSLLTTLLTTLEGFIAAAVGGIALALLFNQSKWLEYSLFPYAVILQVTPVIAIAPLLLIYLPQQTAVIVCAWIVGFFPVLSNTTLGLNSVDRNLAGLFQLYGASRLQTLSLLKLPAALPYILGGLRIAGGLSLIGAVVAEIAAGSAGAGSGLAYRIAESGYRLNIPACSPHSCCCRAPGLSSIPCWR
;
A
#
# COMPACT_ATOMS: atom_id res chain seq x y z
N MET A 1 59.02 -0.42 -4.01
CA MET A 1 58.50 0.88 -4.44
C MET A 1 57.77 0.66 -5.74
N SER A 2 56.47 0.35 -5.70
CA SER A 2 55.61 0.25 -6.87
C SER A 2 54.19 0.72 -6.44
N THR A 3 53.89 1.93 -6.88
CA THR A 3 52.62 2.62 -6.70
C THR A 3 51.65 2.10 -7.75
N GLU A 4 50.63 1.33 -7.34
CA GLU A 4 49.46 1.08 -8.19
C GLU A 4 48.44 2.21 -7.99
N PRO A 5 47.92 2.79 -9.08
CA PRO A 5 46.90 3.83 -8.95
C PRO A 5 45.50 3.24 -8.79
N TYR A 6 44.80 3.78 -7.82
CA TYR A 6 43.37 3.68 -7.57
C TYR A 6 42.53 4.09 -8.80
N GLN A 7 42.09 3.12 -9.58
CA GLN A 7 41.12 3.29 -10.69
C GLN A 7 40.03 2.24 -10.63
N SER A 8 38.99 2.44 -9.79
CA SER A 8 37.81 1.55 -9.86
C SER A 8 36.48 2.15 -9.37
N ALA A 9 36.32 3.47 -9.37
CA ALA A 9 35.06 4.08 -8.87
C ALA A 9 34.10 4.61 -9.96
N THR A 10 34.46 4.57 -11.25
CA THR A 10 33.64 5.20 -12.31
C THR A 10 32.90 4.22 -13.23
N THR A 11 33.18 2.91 -13.16
CA THR A 11 32.57 1.91 -14.04
C THR A 11 31.18 1.40 -13.61
N GLY A 12 30.78 1.63 -12.38
CA GLY A 12 29.47 1.16 -11.87
C GLY A 12 28.27 1.94 -12.43
N LYS A 13 28.39 3.27 -12.55
CA LYS A 13 27.27 4.12 -12.98
C LYS A 13 26.88 3.96 -14.45
N SER A 14 27.82 3.66 -15.33
CA SER A 14 27.53 3.47 -16.76
C SER A 14 26.89 2.13 -17.07
N ALA A 15 27.21 1.08 -16.28
CA ALA A 15 26.61 -0.25 -16.41
C ALA A 15 25.13 -0.26 -15.95
N ASP A 16 24.79 0.48 -14.91
CA ASP A 16 23.41 0.57 -14.42
C ASP A 16 22.51 1.39 -15.35
N ALA A 17 23.03 2.46 -15.94
CA ALA A 17 22.31 3.24 -16.95
C ALA A 17 22.05 2.42 -18.23
N GLY A 18 23.00 1.58 -18.64
CA GLY A 18 22.85 0.66 -19.77
C GLY A 18 21.80 -0.43 -19.53
N ARG A 19 21.75 -0.98 -18.31
CA ARG A 19 20.73 -1.97 -17.90
C ARG A 19 19.34 -1.34 -17.82
N ALA A 20 19.20 -0.15 -17.26
CA ALA A 20 17.94 0.58 -17.22
C ALA A 20 17.41 0.88 -18.62
N CYS A 21 18.27 1.30 -19.55
CA CYS A 21 17.90 1.58 -20.93
C CYS A 21 17.53 0.30 -21.71
N ALA A 22 18.21 -0.83 -21.45
CA ALA A 22 17.87 -2.14 -22.04
C ALA A 22 16.53 -2.66 -21.52
N VAL A 23 16.28 -2.57 -20.23
CA VAL A 23 14.99 -2.93 -19.61
C VAL A 23 13.86 -2.07 -20.17
N LEU A 24 14.05 -0.77 -20.32
CA LEU A 24 13.06 0.14 -20.88
C LEU A 24 12.75 -0.18 -22.36
N ARG A 25 13.76 -0.57 -23.16
CA ARG A 25 13.59 -0.97 -24.56
C ARG A 25 12.73 -2.23 -24.74
N VAL A 26 12.75 -3.14 -23.76
CA VAL A 26 11.95 -4.36 -23.81
C VAL A 26 10.56 -4.12 -23.19
N LEU A 27 10.48 -3.37 -22.10
CA LEU A 27 9.21 -3.09 -21.40
C LEU A 27 8.27 -2.19 -22.21
N LEU A 28 8.79 -1.14 -22.87
CA LEU A 28 7.94 -0.24 -23.67
C LEU A 28 7.16 -0.95 -24.76
N PRO A 29 7.79 -1.74 -25.67
CA PRO A 29 7.03 -2.46 -26.70
C PRO A 29 6.09 -3.51 -26.11
N ALA A 30 6.45 -4.16 -25.00
CA ALA A 30 5.58 -5.12 -24.33
C ALA A 30 4.31 -4.44 -23.76
N ILE A 31 4.45 -3.26 -23.14
CA ILE A 31 3.31 -2.47 -22.64
C ILE A 31 2.44 -1.99 -23.80
N VAL A 32 3.04 -1.48 -24.87
CA VAL A 32 2.29 -1.03 -26.07
C VAL A 32 1.56 -2.19 -26.72
N LEU A 33 2.22 -3.33 -26.89
CA LEU A 33 1.60 -4.52 -27.47
C LEU A 33 0.44 -5.03 -26.59
N GLY A 34 0.61 -5.03 -25.27
CA GLY A 34 -0.42 -5.42 -24.31
C GLY A 34 -1.63 -4.47 -24.34
N THR A 35 -1.41 -3.16 -24.40
CA THR A 35 -2.52 -2.18 -24.49
C THR A 35 -3.24 -2.24 -25.84
N VAL A 36 -2.52 -2.46 -26.94
CA VAL A 36 -3.12 -2.65 -28.26
C VAL A 36 -3.93 -3.95 -28.30
N ALA A 37 -3.38 -5.04 -27.79
CA ALA A 37 -4.08 -6.33 -27.71
C ALA A 37 -5.36 -6.20 -26.86
N TRP A 38 -5.29 -5.51 -25.71
CA TRP A 38 -6.46 -5.25 -24.89
C TRP A 38 -7.53 -4.45 -25.64
N GLN A 39 -7.15 -3.37 -26.34
CA GLN A 39 -8.09 -2.58 -27.14
C GLN A 39 -8.73 -3.41 -28.27
N LEU A 40 -7.93 -4.27 -28.95
CA LEU A 40 -8.43 -5.15 -30.00
C LEU A 40 -9.44 -6.17 -29.47
N VAL A 41 -9.14 -6.80 -28.32
CA VAL A 41 -10.07 -7.75 -27.67
C VAL A 41 -11.41 -7.10 -27.37
N VAL A 42 -11.41 -5.88 -26.81
CA VAL A 42 -12.63 -5.14 -26.50
C VAL A 42 -13.40 -4.80 -27.76
N TRP A 43 -12.71 -4.41 -28.84
CA TRP A 43 -13.32 -3.99 -30.10
C TRP A 43 -13.87 -5.16 -30.93
N ILE A 44 -13.12 -6.28 -31.02
CA ILE A 44 -13.53 -7.46 -31.82
C ILE A 44 -14.73 -8.19 -31.20
N ASN A 45 -14.78 -8.24 -29.85
CA ASN A 45 -15.84 -8.95 -29.14
C ASN A 45 -17.01 -8.04 -28.74
N ASP A 46 -17.05 -6.78 -29.18
CA ASP A 46 -18.08 -5.79 -28.81
C ASP A 46 -18.39 -5.80 -27.30
N ILE A 47 -17.32 -5.90 -26.46
CA ILE A 47 -17.49 -6.01 -25.02
C ILE A 47 -18.06 -4.71 -24.48
N PRO A 48 -19.21 -4.76 -23.76
CA PRO A 48 -19.81 -3.56 -23.22
C PRO A 48 -18.89 -2.91 -22.19
N LEU A 49 -18.88 -1.55 -22.17
CA LEU A 49 -18.03 -0.73 -21.32
C LEU A 49 -18.13 -1.05 -19.81
N TYR A 50 -19.28 -1.55 -19.36
CA TYR A 50 -19.51 -1.94 -17.97
C TYR A 50 -18.86 -3.28 -17.60
N VAL A 51 -18.46 -4.11 -18.58
CA VAL A 51 -17.74 -5.39 -18.34
C VAL A 51 -16.24 -5.15 -18.39
N LEU A 52 -15.77 -4.53 -19.49
CA LEU A 52 -14.34 -4.24 -19.65
C LEU A 52 -14.16 -2.95 -20.46
N PRO A 53 -13.86 -1.80 -19.82
CA PRO A 53 -13.57 -0.58 -20.52
C PRO A 53 -12.26 -0.69 -21.31
N GLY A 54 -12.25 -0.18 -22.53
CA GLY A 54 -11.03 -0.11 -23.33
C GLY A 54 -10.02 0.89 -22.73
N PRO A 55 -8.72 0.72 -22.98
CA PRO A 55 -7.67 1.59 -22.44
C PRO A 55 -7.82 3.06 -22.83
N ILE A 56 -8.37 3.35 -24.00
CA ILE A 56 -8.65 4.73 -24.44
C ILE A 56 -9.70 5.39 -23.54
N VAL A 57 -10.76 4.67 -23.18
CA VAL A 57 -11.81 5.15 -22.27
C VAL A 57 -11.23 5.39 -20.88
N VAL A 58 -10.40 4.45 -20.38
CA VAL A 58 -9.73 4.57 -19.08
C VAL A 58 -8.87 5.83 -19.02
N ILE A 59 -8.03 6.09 -20.03
CA ILE A 59 -7.18 7.29 -20.08
C ILE A 59 -8.04 8.55 -20.14
N ARG A 60 -9.09 8.56 -20.94
CA ARG A 60 -10.00 9.72 -21.06
C ARG A 60 -10.67 10.03 -19.72
N THR A 61 -11.19 9.04 -19.02
CA THR A 61 -11.81 9.21 -17.70
C THR A 61 -10.78 9.71 -16.68
N LEU A 62 -9.56 9.14 -16.70
CA LEU A 62 -8.48 9.59 -15.83
C LEU A 62 -8.16 11.08 -16.01
N VAL A 63 -8.15 11.56 -17.23
CA VAL A 63 -7.88 12.99 -17.53
C VAL A 63 -9.08 13.87 -17.17
N THR A 64 -10.29 13.41 -17.44
CA THR A 64 -11.52 14.19 -17.18
C THR A 64 -11.77 14.36 -15.68
N ASP A 65 -11.60 13.29 -14.90
CA ASP A 65 -11.90 13.26 -13.46
C ASP A 65 -10.63 13.46 -12.60
N TRP A 66 -9.54 13.96 -13.20
CA TRP A 66 -8.24 14.09 -12.56
C TRP A 66 -8.30 14.81 -11.21
N THR A 67 -9.04 15.91 -11.12
CA THR A 67 -9.14 16.71 -9.89
C THR A 67 -9.77 15.93 -8.74
N ILE A 68 -10.80 15.15 -9.04
CA ILE A 68 -11.52 14.33 -8.05
C ILE A 68 -10.64 13.14 -7.62
N LEU A 69 -10.04 12.47 -8.60
CA LEU A 69 -9.16 11.30 -8.36
C LEU A 69 -7.91 11.70 -7.59
N TRP A 70 -7.31 12.86 -7.89
CA TRP A 70 -6.15 13.37 -7.17
C TRP A 70 -6.47 13.66 -5.70
N GLY A 71 -7.60 14.31 -5.41
CA GLY A 71 -8.06 14.54 -4.04
C GLY A 71 -8.26 13.22 -3.27
N SER A 72 -8.93 12.26 -3.88
CA SER A 72 -9.16 10.94 -3.27
C SER A 72 -7.86 10.16 -3.08
N LEU A 73 -6.93 10.23 -4.03
CA LEU A 73 -5.60 9.60 -3.90
C LEU A 73 -4.82 10.18 -2.70
N LEU A 74 -4.81 11.51 -2.57
CA LEU A 74 -4.16 12.16 -1.43
C LEU A 74 -4.77 11.74 -0.10
N THR A 75 -6.09 11.65 -0.02
CA THR A 75 -6.78 11.17 1.19
C THR A 75 -6.33 9.75 1.56
N THR A 76 -6.37 8.80 0.61
CA THR A 76 -5.91 7.42 0.85
C THR A 76 -4.43 7.37 1.24
N LEU A 77 -3.56 8.14 0.57
CA LEU A 77 -2.13 8.15 0.89
C LEU A 77 -1.87 8.73 2.29
N LEU A 78 -2.54 9.82 2.67
CA LEU A 78 -2.36 10.44 3.99
C LEU A 78 -2.84 9.51 5.11
N THR A 79 -4.05 8.94 5.00
CA THR A 79 -4.57 8.00 6.00
C THR A 79 -3.72 6.74 6.11
N THR A 80 -3.22 6.22 4.98
CA THR A 80 -2.28 5.09 4.95
C THR A 80 -0.97 5.44 5.64
N LEU A 81 -0.41 6.62 5.35
CA LEU A 81 0.85 7.08 5.94
C LEU A 81 0.73 7.28 7.44
N GLU A 82 -0.36 7.90 7.92
CA GLU A 82 -0.65 8.06 9.35
C GLU A 82 -0.73 6.70 10.06
N GLY A 83 -1.48 5.75 9.50
CA GLY A 83 -1.59 4.39 10.01
C GLY A 83 -0.26 3.64 10.00
N PHE A 84 0.52 3.78 8.93
CA PHE A 84 1.86 3.18 8.81
C PHE A 84 2.85 3.77 9.82
N ILE A 85 2.88 5.09 10.02
CA ILE A 85 3.75 5.73 11.01
C ILE A 85 3.38 5.26 12.41
N ALA A 86 2.08 5.22 12.74
CA ALA A 86 1.61 4.70 14.02
C ALA A 86 2.01 3.23 14.21
N ALA A 87 1.92 2.39 13.18
CA ALA A 87 2.35 0.99 13.18
C ALA A 87 3.87 0.86 13.37
N ALA A 88 4.65 1.68 12.67
CA ALA A 88 6.10 1.69 12.78
C ALA A 88 6.57 2.09 14.20
N VAL A 89 6.07 3.22 14.69
CA VAL A 89 6.45 3.70 16.03
C VAL A 89 5.99 2.74 17.11
N GLY A 90 4.73 2.30 17.07
CA GLY A 90 4.16 1.38 18.05
C GLY A 90 4.84 0.00 18.03
N GLY A 91 5.08 -0.55 16.83
CA GLY A 91 5.73 -1.86 16.66
C GLY A 91 7.18 -1.87 17.13
N ILE A 92 7.97 -0.84 16.77
CA ILE A 92 9.35 -0.70 17.24
C ILE A 92 9.39 -0.48 18.75
N ALA A 93 8.55 0.44 19.28
CA ALA A 93 8.51 0.71 20.72
C ALA A 93 8.17 -0.55 21.52
N LEU A 94 7.18 -1.32 21.09
CA LEU A 94 6.79 -2.55 21.78
C LEU A 94 7.88 -3.63 21.66
N ALA A 95 8.56 -3.76 20.51
CA ALA A 95 9.70 -4.67 20.36
C ALA A 95 10.87 -4.32 21.30
N LEU A 96 11.15 -3.03 21.47
CA LEU A 96 12.16 -2.55 22.44
C LEU A 96 11.76 -2.90 23.87
N LEU A 97 10.48 -2.76 24.23
CA LEU A 97 9.95 -3.18 25.53
C LEU A 97 10.08 -4.69 25.74
N PHE A 98 9.79 -5.52 24.74
CA PHE A 98 9.97 -6.97 24.79
C PHE A 98 11.43 -7.35 25.02
N ASN A 99 12.37 -6.63 24.42
CA ASN A 99 13.80 -6.87 24.65
C ASN A 99 14.25 -6.54 26.08
N GLN A 100 13.56 -5.63 26.77
CA GLN A 100 13.87 -5.27 28.17
C GLN A 100 13.35 -6.32 29.17
N SER A 101 12.20 -6.95 28.89
CA SER A 101 11.54 -7.87 29.81
C SER A 101 10.92 -9.05 29.07
N LYS A 102 11.44 -10.25 29.30
CA LYS A 102 10.86 -11.49 28.76
C LYS A 102 9.43 -11.76 29.24
N TRP A 103 9.09 -11.28 30.44
CA TRP A 103 7.73 -11.40 30.97
C TRP A 103 6.72 -10.60 30.11
N LEU A 104 7.09 -9.39 29.69
CA LEU A 104 6.27 -8.59 28.78
C LEU A 104 6.12 -9.25 27.41
N GLU A 105 7.21 -9.83 26.88
CA GLU A 105 7.16 -10.55 25.61
C GLU A 105 6.16 -11.72 25.68
N TYR A 106 6.30 -12.60 26.70
CA TYR A 106 5.41 -13.76 26.85
C TYR A 106 3.95 -13.36 27.12
N SER A 107 3.71 -12.24 27.82
CA SER A 107 2.36 -11.78 28.13
C SER A 107 1.66 -11.10 26.96
N LEU A 108 2.36 -10.26 26.18
CA LEU A 108 1.75 -9.40 25.15
C LEU A 108 1.86 -9.98 23.73
N PHE A 109 2.86 -10.80 23.45
CA PHE A 109 3.05 -11.38 22.12
C PHE A 109 1.84 -12.16 21.60
N PRO A 110 1.14 -13.00 22.44
CA PRO A 110 -0.07 -13.70 21.99
C PRO A 110 -1.18 -12.76 21.52
N TYR A 111 -1.34 -11.60 22.16
CA TYR A 111 -2.34 -10.59 21.72
C TYR A 111 -1.97 -9.96 20.39
N ALA A 112 -0.69 -9.71 20.15
CA ALA A 112 -0.22 -9.23 18.86
C ALA A 112 -0.48 -10.26 17.75
N VAL A 113 -0.31 -11.56 18.03
CA VAL A 113 -0.63 -12.63 17.08
C VAL A 113 -2.14 -12.71 16.82
N ILE A 114 -2.99 -12.59 17.84
CA ILE A 114 -4.46 -12.54 17.67
C ILE A 114 -4.83 -11.37 16.76
N LEU A 115 -4.26 -10.20 16.99
CA LEU A 115 -4.52 -9.01 16.19
C LEU A 115 -4.18 -9.22 14.70
N GLN A 116 -3.07 -9.92 14.41
CA GLN A 116 -2.65 -10.24 13.04
C GLN A 116 -3.60 -11.21 12.33
N VAL A 117 -4.08 -12.24 13.05
CA VAL A 117 -4.92 -13.30 12.48
C VAL A 117 -6.35 -12.80 12.25
N THR A 118 -6.77 -11.77 12.98
CA THR A 118 -8.13 -11.24 12.86
C THR A 118 -8.34 -10.55 11.50
N PRO A 119 -9.31 -10.98 10.70
CA PRO A 119 -9.55 -10.43 9.38
C PRO A 119 -10.03 -8.97 9.46
N VAL A 120 -9.23 -8.04 8.92
CA VAL A 120 -9.53 -6.60 8.94
C VAL A 120 -10.86 -6.27 8.30
N ILE A 121 -11.25 -7.01 7.25
CA ILE A 121 -12.54 -6.83 6.57
C ILE A 121 -13.75 -7.05 7.51
N ALA A 122 -13.59 -7.88 8.54
CA ALA A 122 -14.64 -8.13 9.54
C ALA A 122 -14.65 -7.06 10.63
N ILE A 123 -13.46 -6.49 10.96
CA ILE A 123 -13.34 -5.45 12.00
C ILE A 123 -13.72 -4.06 11.46
N ALA A 124 -13.45 -3.78 10.19
CA ALA A 124 -13.65 -2.46 9.60
C ALA A 124 -15.10 -1.93 9.80
N PRO A 125 -16.18 -2.68 9.52
CA PRO A 125 -17.55 -2.21 9.78
C PRO A 125 -17.81 -1.92 11.27
N LEU A 126 -17.23 -2.73 12.17
CA LEU A 126 -17.38 -2.53 13.60
C LEU A 126 -16.72 -1.23 14.06
N LEU A 127 -15.51 -0.94 13.57
CA LEU A 127 -14.80 0.30 13.87
C LEU A 127 -15.55 1.53 13.36
N LEU A 128 -16.21 1.42 12.20
CA LEU A 128 -16.98 2.51 11.60
C LEU A 128 -18.25 2.88 12.39
N ILE A 129 -18.76 1.97 13.24
CA ILE A 129 -19.89 2.26 14.15
C ILE A 129 -19.41 3.16 15.30
N TYR A 130 -18.20 2.95 15.82
CA TYR A 130 -17.70 3.62 17.02
C TYR A 130 -16.77 4.80 16.74
N LEU A 131 -16.15 4.85 15.59
CA LEU A 131 -15.14 5.84 15.24
C LEU A 131 -15.53 6.64 13.98
N PRO A 132 -15.10 7.91 13.88
CA PRO A 132 -15.16 8.64 12.63
C PRO A 132 -14.48 7.86 11.51
N GLN A 133 -15.00 7.95 10.29
CA GLN A 133 -14.52 7.19 9.14
C GLN A 133 -13.01 7.27 8.94
N GLN A 134 -12.44 8.47 8.96
CA GLN A 134 -11.01 8.68 8.78
C GLN A 134 -10.19 7.94 9.85
N THR A 135 -10.60 8.04 11.12
CA THR A 135 -9.95 7.34 12.23
C THR A 135 -10.06 5.83 12.09
N ALA A 136 -11.21 5.30 11.67
CA ALA A 136 -11.40 3.88 11.45
C ALA A 136 -10.46 3.33 10.37
N VAL A 137 -10.27 4.08 9.26
CA VAL A 137 -9.32 3.72 8.18
C VAL A 137 -7.88 3.71 8.70
N ILE A 138 -7.48 4.73 9.48
CA ILE A 138 -6.14 4.81 10.09
C ILE A 138 -5.91 3.63 11.03
N VAL A 139 -6.88 3.27 11.87
CA VAL A 139 -6.79 2.14 12.81
C VAL A 139 -6.68 0.82 12.05
N CYS A 140 -7.43 0.61 10.98
CA CYS A 140 -7.31 -0.58 10.13
C CYS A 140 -5.92 -0.68 9.48
N ALA A 141 -5.39 0.42 8.95
CA ALA A 141 -4.05 0.49 8.38
C ALA A 141 -2.98 0.18 9.44
N TRP A 142 -3.16 0.73 10.66
CA TRP A 142 -2.29 0.48 11.81
C TRP A 142 -2.31 -1.00 12.22
N ILE A 143 -3.47 -1.62 12.40
CA ILE A 143 -3.60 -3.03 12.82
C ILE A 143 -2.79 -3.94 11.89
N VAL A 144 -2.95 -3.76 10.57
CA VAL A 144 -2.32 -4.64 9.58
C VAL A 144 -0.82 -4.42 9.48
N GLY A 145 -0.37 -3.16 9.59
CA GLY A 145 1.06 -2.80 9.53
C GLY A 145 1.83 -3.09 10.81
N PHE A 146 1.16 -3.12 11.96
CA PHE A 146 1.81 -3.20 13.27
C PHE A 146 2.60 -4.49 13.49
N PHE A 147 1.99 -5.65 13.23
CA PHE A 147 2.61 -6.94 13.54
C PHE A 147 3.89 -7.22 12.74
N PRO A 148 3.98 -6.97 11.42
CA PRO A 148 5.22 -7.14 10.67
C PRO A 148 6.38 -6.31 11.23
N VAL A 149 6.12 -5.07 11.67
CA VAL A 149 7.14 -4.24 12.29
C VAL A 149 7.57 -4.83 13.63
N LEU A 150 6.61 -5.18 14.49
CA LEU A 150 6.87 -5.79 15.79
C LEU A 150 7.70 -7.08 15.67
N SER A 151 7.24 -8.01 14.83
CA SER A 151 7.85 -9.32 14.65
C SER A 151 9.27 -9.23 14.09
N ASN A 152 9.46 -8.48 13.00
CA ASN A 152 10.78 -8.31 12.40
C ASN A 152 11.75 -7.57 13.33
N THR A 153 11.30 -6.53 14.03
CA THR A 153 12.13 -5.80 15.00
C THR A 153 12.54 -6.72 16.14
N THR A 154 11.62 -7.52 16.68
CA THR A 154 11.92 -8.49 17.75
C THR A 154 12.93 -9.55 17.29
N LEU A 155 12.75 -10.08 16.06
CA LEU A 155 13.71 -10.98 15.43
C LEU A 155 15.09 -10.33 15.31
N GLY A 156 15.17 -9.11 14.81
CA GLY A 156 16.41 -8.37 14.65
C GLY A 156 17.14 -8.12 15.98
N LEU A 157 16.41 -7.74 17.03
CA LEU A 157 16.98 -7.52 18.36
C LEU A 157 17.51 -8.82 19.01
N ASN A 158 16.96 -9.98 18.63
CA ASN A 158 17.38 -11.29 19.09
C ASN A 158 18.41 -11.98 18.17
N SER A 159 18.75 -11.40 17.00
CA SER A 159 19.70 -11.98 16.03
C SER A 159 21.17 -11.77 16.38
N VAL A 160 21.46 -11.04 17.45
CA VAL A 160 22.82 -10.73 17.90
C VAL A 160 23.55 -11.99 18.34
N ASP A 161 24.82 -12.12 17.91
CA ASP A 161 25.71 -13.22 18.36
C ASP A 161 25.86 -13.22 19.88
N ARG A 162 25.65 -14.41 20.48
CA ARG A 162 25.76 -14.61 21.92
C ARG A 162 27.15 -14.31 22.44
N ASN A 163 28.21 -14.56 21.64
CA ASN A 163 29.59 -14.27 22.02
C ASN A 163 29.82 -12.76 22.15
N LEU A 164 29.30 -11.97 21.20
CA LEU A 164 29.36 -10.51 21.27
C LEU A 164 28.56 -9.97 22.46
N ALA A 165 27.36 -10.49 22.71
CA ALA A 165 26.58 -10.12 23.89
C ALA A 165 27.31 -10.46 25.20
N GLY A 166 27.96 -11.63 25.26
CA GLY A 166 28.81 -12.04 26.39
C GLY A 166 30.01 -11.10 26.58
N LEU A 167 30.66 -10.66 25.51
CA LEU A 167 31.74 -9.69 25.55
C LEU A 167 31.32 -8.37 26.21
N PHE A 168 30.16 -7.82 25.78
CA PHE A 168 29.61 -6.61 26.39
C PHE A 168 29.32 -6.77 27.89
N GLN A 169 28.88 -7.96 28.33
CA GLN A 169 28.67 -8.25 29.73
C GLN A 169 30.01 -8.32 30.51
N LEU A 170 31.05 -8.90 29.93
CA LEU A 170 32.38 -8.95 30.54
C LEU A 170 32.99 -7.55 30.75
N TYR A 171 32.76 -6.63 29.84
CA TYR A 171 33.16 -5.22 29.95
C TYR A 171 32.22 -4.39 30.84
N GLY A 172 31.23 -4.99 31.49
CA GLY A 172 30.32 -4.29 32.41
C GLY A 172 29.34 -3.32 31.72
N ALA A 173 29.05 -3.52 30.42
CA ALA A 173 28.13 -2.67 29.69
C ALA A 173 26.71 -2.76 30.26
N SER A 174 26.06 -1.60 30.46
CA SER A 174 24.67 -1.52 30.89
C SER A 174 23.71 -2.10 29.84
N ARG A 175 22.50 -2.47 30.24
CA ARG A 175 21.45 -2.96 29.31
C ARG A 175 21.15 -1.96 28.18
N LEU A 176 21.12 -0.65 28.49
CA LEU A 176 20.90 0.39 27.51
C LEU A 176 22.08 0.54 26.53
N GLN A 177 23.32 0.42 27.01
CA GLN A 177 24.50 0.43 26.14
C GLN A 177 24.52 -0.78 25.21
N THR A 178 24.21 -1.96 25.72
CA THR A 178 24.09 -3.19 24.89
C THR A 178 22.96 -3.04 23.86
N LEU A 179 21.83 -2.42 24.22
CA LEU A 179 20.73 -2.18 23.30
C LEU A 179 21.13 -1.19 22.20
N SER A 180 21.67 -0.03 22.55
CA SER A 180 21.94 1.05 21.59
C SER A 180 23.17 0.80 20.71
N LEU A 181 24.24 0.19 21.26
CA LEU A 181 25.51 0.02 20.57
C LEU A 181 25.64 -1.35 19.85
N LEU A 182 24.91 -2.35 20.30
CA LEU A 182 25.02 -3.69 19.73
C LEU A 182 23.73 -4.16 19.08
N LYS A 183 22.61 -4.19 19.83
CA LYS A 183 21.37 -4.82 19.34
C LYS A 183 20.65 -3.98 18.30
N LEU A 184 20.56 -2.67 18.51
CA LEU A 184 19.82 -1.78 17.59
C LEU A 184 20.49 -1.67 16.20
N PRO A 185 21.84 -1.50 16.08
CA PRO A 185 22.51 -1.56 14.79
C PRO A 185 22.36 -2.92 14.09
N ALA A 186 22.46 -4.03 14.84
CA ALA A 186 22.24 -5.37 14.29
C ALA A 186 20.80 -5.60 13.82
N ALA A 187 19.81 -5.01 14.50
CA ALA A 187 18.40 -5.11 14.16
C ALA A 187 18.00 -4.23 12.97
N LEU A 188 18.79 -3.23 12.57
CA LEU A 188 18.43 -2.24 11.54
C LEU A 188 17.96 -2.87 10.22
N PRO A 189 18.66 -3.85 9.61
CA PRO A 189 18.21 -4.49 8.38
C PRO A 189 16.86 -5.20 8.53
N TYR A 190 16.59 -5.80 9.70
CA TYR A 190 15.31 -6.44 10.02
C TYR A 190 14.20 -5.41 10.19
N ILE A 191 14.47 -4.29 10.87
CA ILE A 191 13.52 -3.19 11.03
C ILE A 191 13.12 -2.63 9.65
N LEU A 192 14.10 -2.37 8.78
CA LEU A 192 13.84 -1.89 7.41
C LEU A 192 13.03 -2.92 6.60
N GLY A 193 13.33 -4.21 6.75
CA GLY A 193 12.56 -5.30 6.15
C GLY A 193 11.10 -5.30 6.64
N GLY A 194 10.90 -5.19 7.95
CA GLY A 194 9.57 -5.08 8.58
C GLY A 194 8.80 -3.85 8.10
N LEU A 195 9.43 -2.68 8.04
CA LEU A 195 8.82 -1.45 7.53
C LEU A 195 8.41 -1.57 6.06
N ARG A 196 9.24 -2.20 5.23
CA ARG A 196 8.90 -2.43 3.82
C ARG A 196 7.64 -3.28 3.66
N ILE A 197 7.51 -4.34 4.45
CA ILE A 197 6.32 -5.21 4.44
C ILE A 197 5.11 -4.44 4.98
N ALA A 198 5.27 -3.76 6.11
CA ALA A 198 4.22 -2.99 6.77
C ALA A 198 3.65 -1.89 5.88
N GLY A 199 4.48 -1.21 5.09
CA GLY A 199 4.02 -0.16 4.16
C GLY A 199 3.01 -0.67 3.14
N GLY A 200 3.29 -1.82 2.52
CA GLY A 200 2.33 -2.46 1.60
C GLY A 200 1.07 -2.96 2.30
N LEU A 201 1.22 -3.56 3.47
CA LEU A 201 0.09 -4.09 4.24
C LEU A 201 -0.80 -2.98 4.82
N SER A 202 -0.24 -1.86 5.30
CA SER A 202 -1.01 -0.70 5.76
C SER A 202 -1.87 -0.12 4.65
N LEU A 203 -1.35 -0.07 3.41
CA LEU A 203 -2.15 0.34 2.25
C LEU A 203 -3.34 -0.61 2.01
N ILE A 204 -3.12 -1.92 2.09
CA ILE A 204 -4.21 -2.90 1.97
C ILE A 204 -5.25 -2.69 3.07
N GLY A 205 -4.81 -2.48 4.32
CA GLY A 205 -5.71 -2.20 5.44
C GLY A 205 -6.57 -0.95 5.23
N ALA A 206 -5.95 0.15 4.75
CA ALA A 206 -6.66 1.38 4.42
C ALA A 206 -7.69 1.17 3.30
N VAL A 207 -7.28 0.53 2.19
CA VAL A 207 -8.16 0.24 1.04
C VAL A 207 -9.37 -0.60 1.45
N VAL A 208 -9.16 -1.65 2.24
CA VAL A 208 -10.27 -2.51 2.74
C VAL A 208 -11.23 -1.72 3.62
N ALA A 209 -10.72 -0.88 4.51
CA ALA A 209 -11.53 -0.04 5.37
C ALA A 209 -12.30 1.04 4.59
N GLU A 210 -11.70 1.67 3.58
CA GLU A 210 -12.38 2.63 2.70
C GLU A 210 -13.53 2.00 1.93
N ILE A 211 -13.35 0.78 1.40
CA ILE A 211 -14.43 0.05 0.71
C ILE A 211 -15.56 -0.29 1.70
N ALA A 212 -15.22 -0.72 2.93
CA ALA A 212 -16.21 -1.04 3.94
C ALA A 212 -16.97 0.20 4.44
N ALA A 213 -16.31 1.36 4.44
CA ALA A 213 -16.91 2.61 4.89
C ALA A 213 -18.07 3.10 4.00
N GLY A 214 -18.03 2.82 2.72
CA GLY A 214 -19.17 3.02 1.80
C GLY A 214 -19.72 4.45 1.71
N SER A 215 -18.97 5.49 2.11
CA SER A 215 -19.48 6.86 2.18
C SER A 215 -19.05 7.73 1.01
N ALA A 216 -20.02 8.27 0.29
CA ALA A 216 -19.84 9.29 -0.72
C ALA A 216 -19.70 10.66 -0.06
N GLY A 217 -18.60 11.38 -0.30
CA GLY A 217 -18.44 12.75 0.20
C GLY A 217 -17.08 13.37 -0.12
N ALA A 218 -16.93 14.64 0.21
CA ALA A 218 -15.64 15.32 0.22
C ALA A 218 -14.76 14.63 1.30
N GLY A 219 -13.75 13.88 0.88
CA GLY A 219 -12.89 13.07 1.78
C GLY A 219 -13.03 11.55 1.57
N SER A 220 -13.83 11.09 0.61
CA SER A 220 -13.83 9.69 0.21
C SER A 220 -12.50 9.31 -0.44
N GLY A 221 -11.91 8.20 0.01
CA GLY A 221 -10.66 7.68 -0.52
C GLY A 221 -10.80 7.10 -1.92
N LEU A 222 -9.66 6.82 -2.54
CA LEU A 222 -9.59 6.29 -3.89
C LEU A 222 -10.25 4.91 -4.01
N ALA A 223 -10.07 4.03 -3.01
CA ALA A 223 -10.63 2.68 -3.02
C ALA A 223 -12.18 2.71 -3.00
N TYR A 224 -12.77 3.63 -2.24
CA TYR A 224 -14.20 3.85 -2.28
C TYR A 224 -14.68 4.28 -3.67
N ARG A 225 -13.98 5.25 -4.31
CA ARG A 225 -14.32 5.72 -5.66
C ARG A 225 -14.29 4.60 -6.70
N ILE A 226 -13.30 3.72 -6.61
CA ILE A 226 -13.21 2.55 -7.48
C ILE A 226 -14.41 1.61 -7.25
N ALA A 227 -14.74 1.32 -5.99
CA ALA A 227 -15.89 0.49 -5.66
C ALA A 227 -17.22 1.15 -6.09
N GLU A 228 -17.40 2.45 -5.84
CA GLU A 228 -18.57 3.22 -6.25
C GLU A 228 -18.77 3.19 -7.77
N SER A 229 -17.71 3.40 -8.56
CA SER A 229 -17.79 3.34 -10.01
C SER A 229 -18.19 1.96 -10.52
N GLY A 230 -17.75 0.89 -9.85
CA GLY A 230 -18.17 -0.47 -10.13
C GLY A 230 -19.65 -0.72 -9.80
N TYR A 231 -20.13 -0.26 -8.65
CA TYR A 231 -21.54 -0.43 -8.24
C TYR A 231 -22.51 0.44 -9.05
N ARG A 232 -22.12 1.66 -9.39
CA ARG A 232 -22.97 2.56 -10.17
C ARG A 232 -23.03 2.19 -11.65
N LEU A 233 -22.29 1.16 -12.10
CA LEU A 233 -22.15 0.84 -13.53
C LEU A 233 -21.91 2.14 -14.31
N ASN A 234 -20.97 2.96 -13.87
CA ASN A 234 -20.74 4.29 -14.43
C ASN A 234 -20.28 4.10 -15.89
N ILE A 235 -21.26 3.70 -16.68
CA ILE A 235 -21.26 3.92 -18.11
C ILE A 235 -21.02 5.42 -18.23
N PRO A 236 -19.98 5.87 -18.96
CA PRO A 236 -19.86 7.27 -19.32
C PRO A 236 -21.22 7.64 -19.88
N ALA A 237 -21.95 8.45 -19.13
CA ALA A 237 -23.37 8.70 -19.33
C ALA A 237 -23.61 8.83 -20.81
N CYS A 238 -24.52 8.05 -21.35
CA CYS A 238 -25.23 8.45 -22.55
C CYS A 238 -25.63 9.89 -22.32
N SER A 239 -24.82 10.81 -22.84
CA SER A 239 -25.16 12.20 -22.87
C SER A 239 -26.59 12.24 -23.42
N PRO A 240 -27.55 12.86 -22.74
CA PRO A 240 -28.94 12.90 -23.20
C PRO A 240 -29.11 13.43 -24.63
N HIS A 241 -28.05 13.98 -25.20
CA HIS A 241 -27.99 14.42 -26.57
C HIS A 241 -27.73 13.32 -27.63
N SER A 242 -27.29 12.10 -27.25
CA SER A 242 -27.02 11.05 -28.24
C SER A 242 -28.14 10.01 -28.39
N CYS A 243 -29.09 9.97 -27.46
CA CYS A 243 -30.22 9.02 -27.54
C CYS A 243 -31.45 9.55 -28.28
N CYS A 244 -31.44 10.80 -28.77
CA CYS A 244 -32.60 11.41 -29.42
C CYS A 244 -32.48 11.58 -30.93
N CYS A 245 -31.53 10.99 -31.61
CA CYS A 245 -31.46 11.09 -33.09
C CYS A 245 -31.11 9.77 -33.73
N ARG A 246 -32.10 9.02 -34.11
CA ARG A 246 -32.31 8.39 -35.43
C ARG A 246 -33.04 7.06 -35.36
N ALA A 247 -34.34 7.16 -35.21
CA ALA A 247 -35.25 6.28 -35.91
C ALA A 247 -36.31 7.18 -36.59
N PRO A 248 -36.29 7.37 -37.92
CA PRO A 248 -37.39 8.04 -38.59
C PRO A 248 -38.52 7.03 -38.65
N GLY A 249 -39.54 7.19 -37.79
CA GLY A 249 -40.75 6.41 -37.97
C GLY A 249 -41.61 6.05 -36.77
N LEU A 250 -41.31 6.47 -35.53
CA LEU A 250 -42.26 6.28 -34.40
C LEU A 250 -42.37 7.57 -33.58
N SER A 251 -43.33 8.39 -33.97
CA SER A 251 -43.85 9.48 -33.16
C SER A 251 -44.65 8.88 -31.99
N SER A 252 -44.46 9.50 -30.80
CA SER A 252 -45.32 9.37 -29.61
C SER A 252 -45.14 8.18 -28.69
N ILE A 253 -44.09 8.23 -27.84
CA ILE A 253 -44.17 7.68 -26.48
C ILE A 253 -43.61 8.74 -25.51
N PRO A 254 -44.41 9.26 -24.54
CA PRO A 254 -43.94 10.26 -23.59
C PRO A 254 -42.99 9.57 -22.59
N CYS A 255 -41.81 10.19 -22.41
CA CYS A 255 -40.83 9.82 -21.40
C CYS A 255 -41.45 10.10 -20.01
N TRP A 256 -41.82 9.07 -19.27
CA TRP A 256 -42.23 9.18 -17.89
C TRP A 256 -41.02 9.46 -17.02
N ARG A 257 -41.18 10.40 -16.09
CA ARG A 257 -40.26 10.92 -15.10
C ARG A 257 -39.67 9.82 -14.23
#